data_66efc614726f9abbe6f00b5038385d03
#
_entry.id   66efc614726f9abbe6f00b5038385d03
#
_cell.length_a   1.000
_cell.length_b   1.000
_cell.length_c   1.000
_cell.angle_alpha   90.00
_cell.angle_beta   90.00
_cell.angle_gamma   90.00
#
_symmetry.space_group_name_H-M   'P 1'
#
loop_
_entity.id
_entity.type
_entity.pdbx_description
1 polymer ?
#
loop_
_entity_poly.entity_id
_entity_poly.type
_entity_poly.pdbx_seq_one_letter_code
_entity_poly.pdbx_strand_id
1 'polypeptide(L)'
;MSDVRIVEQDSKGYILECKASDDKEVDRVQFPTWTEVNGQDDLAAAWVHNSSITGTKVGDDVYRFRVNISEHNNEYGRYVTHVYVFDKCGNNVAIPIDARIVGGLAPQKILKNGNALLTLYNEDYSWNDINALASGMRSSLAEIQDEEKDKVIKDFVADQIRKYYYIGASMEEKGKAWKWNSGSEVSYTNWGMNQPDCAGDNEFYLAVTQLSGKWNDMPSYFNDGGFIVETPLDMKADAEFECDGKIVKFYKASLPYKVAQR
;
A
#
# COMPACT_ATOMS: atom_id res chain seq x y z
N MET A 1 -18.02 24.12 -1.80
CA MET A 1 -17.29 23.03 -1.11
C MET A 1 -15.79 23.29 -1.18
N SER A 2 -15.08 23.10 -0.07
CA SER A 2 -13.61 23.24 0.06
C SER A 2 -13.07 22.30 1.12
N ASP A 3 -11.73 22.27 1.27
CA ASP A 3 -11.00 21.54 2.33
C ASP A 3 -11.38 20.05 2.43
N VAL A 4 -11.58 19.38 1.28
CA VAL A 4 -11.80 17.94 1.25
C VAL A 4 -10.49 17.24 1.60
N ARG A 5 -10.49 16.50 2.72
CA ARG A 5 -9.28 15.84 3.22
C ARG A 5 -9.58 14.61 4.06
N ILE A 6 -8.58 13.74 4.21
CA ILE A 6 -8.57 12.65 5.17
C ILE A 6 -7.98 13.20 6.48
N VAL A 7 -8.73 13.10 7.58
CA VAL A 7 -8.31 13.61 8.90
C VAL A 7 -7.84 12.49 9.83
N GLU A 8 -8.23 11.26 9.56
CA GLU A 8 -7.84 10.07 10.30
C GLU A 8 -7.84 8.86 9.37
N GLN A 9 -6.88 7.96 9.51
CA GLN A 9 -6.82 6.71 8.76
C GLN A 9 -6.16 5.61 9.58
N ASP A 10 -6.72 4.40 9.50
CA ASP A 10 -6.18 3.18 10.10
C ASP A 10 -6.42 1.96 9.17
N SER A 11 -6.07 0.75 9.61
CA SER A 11 -6.30 -0.48 8.85
C SER A 11 -7.79 -0.89 8.73
N LYS A 12 -8.70 -0.16 9.37
CA LYS A 12 -10.15 -0.44 9.35
C LYS A 12 -10.94 0.60 8.56
N GLY A 13 -10.28 1.65 8.09
CA GLY A 13 -10.92 2.70 7.31
C GLY A 13 -10.29 4.08 7.48
N TYR A 14 -11.03 5.11 7.10
CA TYR A 14 -10.60 6.51 7.20
C TYR A 14 -11.78 7.44 7.47
N ILE A 15 -11.47 8.62 8.00
CA ILE A 15 -12.45 9.70 8.18
C ILE A 15 -12.15 10.80 7.18
N LEU A 16 -13.18 11.14 6.39
CA LEU A 16 -13.18 12.29 5.50
C LEU A 16 -13.79 13.50 6.22
N GLU A 17 -13.23 14.66 5.92
CA GLU A 17 -13.76 15.95 6.34
C GLU A 17 -13.80 16.89 5.14
N CYS A 18 -14.87 17.68 5.05
CA CYS A 18 -14.95 18.77 4.09
C CYS A 18 -15.70 19.96 4.69
N LYS A 19 -15.51 21.15 4.09
CA LYS A 19 -16.34 22.31 4.32
C LYS A 19 -17.33 22.49 3.18
N ALA A 20 -18.60 22.65 3.52
CA ALA A 20 -19.67 22.88 2.56
C ALA A 20 -20.61 23.99 3.05
N SER A 21 -20.69 25.05 2.26
CA SER A 21 -21.65 26.15 2.45
C SER A 21 -22.31 26.50 1.12
N ASP A 22 -23.52 26.97 1.18
CA ASP A 22 -24.30 27.38 0.02
C ASP A 22 -25.29 28.49 0.40
N ASP A 23 -25.60 29.41 -0.53
CA ASP A 23 -26.57 30.50 -0.33
C ASP A 23 -28.01 30.01 -0.25
N LYS A 24 -28.30 28.81 -0.74
CA LYS A 24 -29.62 28.13 -0.71
C LYS A 24 -29.69 27.07 0.40
N GLU A 25 -28.72 27.04 1.30
CA GLU A 25 -28.55 26.01 2.34
C GLU A 25 -28.16 24.63 1.81
N VAL A 26 -27.16 24.04 2.45
CA VAL A 26 -26.74 22.66 2.17
C VAL A 26 -27.84 21.70 2.66
N ASP A 27 -28.35 20.87 1.76
CA ASP A 27 -29.32 19.82 2.09
C ASP A 27 -28.60 18.61 2.70
N ARG A 28 -27.58 18.11 2.02
CA ARG A 28 -26.78 16.97 2.49
C ARG A 28 -25.40 16.92 1.84
N VAL A 29 -24.50 16.21 2.50
CA VAL A 29 -23.18 15.84 1.96
C VAL A 29 -23.09 14.33 1.91
N GLN A 30 -22.82 13.75 0.74
CA GLN A 30 -22.75 12.32 0.53
C GLN A 30 -21.37 11.88 0.06
N PHE A 31 -20.97 10.67 0.47
CA PHE A 31 -19.64 10.12 0.28
C PHE A 31 -19.70 8.72 -0.36
N PRO A 32 -20.28 8.60 -1.60
CA PRO A 32 -20.22 7.33 -2.30
C PRO A 32 -18.76 6.90 -2.47
N THR A 33 -18.46 5.71 -1.95
CA THR A 33 -17.13 5.14 -1.89
C THR A 33 -17.14 3.74 -2.49
N TRP A 34 -16.06 3.38 -3.16
CA TRP A 34 -15.81 2.01 -3.66
C TRP A 34 -14.31 1.72 -3.69
N THR A 35 -13.96 0.44 -3.78
CA THR A 35 -12.59 -0.01 -4.01
C THR A 35 -12.31 -0.21 -5.51
N GLU A 36 -11.05 -0.36 -5.89
CA GLU A 36 -10.69 -0.75 -7.27
C GLU A 36 -10.83 -2.27 -7.51
N VAL A 37 -11.08 -3.06 -6.46
CA VAL A 37 -11.27 -4.50 -6.58
C VAL A 37 -12.63 -4.77 -7.24
N ASN A 38 -12.63 -5.57 -8.30
CA ASN A 38 -13.85 -5.91 -9.06
C ASN A 38 -14.70 -4.72 -9.55
N GLY A 39 -14.11 -3.53 -9.68
CA GLY A 39 -14.81 -2.32 -10.12
C GLY A 39 -15.59 -1.64 -9.00
N GLN A 40 -16.87 -1.36 -9.21
CA GLN A 40 -17.74 -0.67 -8.24
C GLN A 40 -18.74 -1.63 -7.59
N ASP A 41 -18.38 -2.88 -7.38
CA ASP A 41 -19.29 -3.91 -6.84
C ASP A 41 -19.70 -3.66 -5.38
N ASP A 42 -18.88 -2.91 -4.64
CA ASP A 42 -19.07 -2.48 -3.26
C ASP A 42 -19.66 -1.08 -3.10
N LEU A 43 -19.94 -0.38 -4.21
CA LEU A 43 -20.65 0.91 -4.17
C LEU A 43 -22.09 0.70 -3.69
N ALA A 44 -22.49 1.44 -2.65
CA ALA A 44 -23.84 1.37 -2.12
C ALA A 44 -24.90 1.57 -3.21
N ALA A 45 -25.79 0.59 -3.38
CA ALA A 45 -26.88 0.67 -4.36
C ALA A 45 -27.80 1.85 -4.06
N ALA A 46 -28.25 2.54 -5.12
CA ALA A 46 -29.07 3.74 -5.00
C ALA A 46 -28.47 4.79 -4.05
N TRP A 47 -27.17 5.04 -4.17
CA TRP A 47 -26.42 5.89 -3.26
C TRP A 47 -26.97 7.32 -3.12
N VAL A 48 -27.60 7.86 -4.14
CA VAL A 48 -28.28 9.16 -4.08
C VAL A 48 -29.44 9.07 -3.07
N HIS A 49 -29.43 9.92 -2.05
CA HIS A 49 -30.32 9.90 -0.89
C HIS A 49 -30.14 8.72 0.10
N ASN A 50 -29.07 7.93 -0.05
CA ASN A 50 -28.75 6.87 0.90
C ASN A 50 -28.15 7.47 2.17
N SER A 51 -28.82 7.27 3.31
CA SER A 51 -28.36 7.79 4.60
C SER A 51 -27.08 7.12 5.11
N SER A 52 -26.78 5.90 4.67
CA SER A 52 -25.57 5.17 5.12
C SER A 52 -24.27 5.82 4.64
N ILE A 53 -24.32 6.59 3.56
CA ILE A 53 -23.16 7.30 3.01
C ILE A 53 -23.30 8.83 3.14
N THR A 54 -24.19 9.30 4.03
CA THR A 54 -24.40 10.72 4.29
C THR A 54 -23.57 11.15 5.48
N GLY A 55 -22.77 12.21 5.29
CA GLY A 55 -21.89 12.76 6.32
C GLY A 55 -22.66 13.48 7.40
N THR A 56 -22.06 13.52 8.59
CA THR A 56 -22.59 14.23 9.76
C THR A 56 -21.97 15.62 9.84
N LYS A 57 -22.81 16.65 10.05
CA LYS A 57 -22.33 18.00 10.34
C LYS A 57 -21.76 18.05 11.76
N VAL A 58 -20.47 18.40 11.87
CA VAL A 58 -19.71 18.38 13.14
C VAL A 58 -19.29 19.78 13.62
N GLY A 59 -19.56 20.80 12.83
CA GLY A 59 -19.24 22.19 13.13
C GLY A 59 -19.86 23.14 12.13
N ASP A 60 -19.51 24.44 12.18
CA ASP A 60 -19.96 25.43 11.21
C ASP A 60 -19.41 25.06 9.83
N ASP A 61 -20.35 24.62 8.96
CA ASP A 61 -20.08 24.17 7.59
C ASP A 61 -19.11 22.98 7.45
N VAL A 62 -18.78 22.27 8.54
CA VAL A 62 -17.88 21.11 8.53
C VAL A 62 -18.67 19.82 8.60
N TYR A 63 -18.41 18.93 7.66
CA TYR A 63 -19.03 17.61 7.54
C TYR A 63 -17.98 16.52 7.60
N ARG A 64 -18.27 15.43 8.33
CA ARG A 64 -17.43 14.24 8.46
C ARG A 64 -18.16 12.98 8.05
N PHE A 65 -17.41 12.04 7.49
CA PHE A 65 -17.89 10.71 7.15
C PHE A 65 -16.78 9.68 7.42
N ARG A 66 -17.15 8.56 8.07
CA ARG A 66 -16.26 7.41 8.26
C ARG A 66 -16.51 6.37 7.18
N VAL A 67 -15.48 6.02 6.42
CA VAL A 67 -15.45 4.86 5.54
C VAL A 67 -14.88 3.69 6.33
N ASN A 68 -15.59 2.56 6.37
CA ASN A 68 -15.14 1.34 7.03
C ASN A 68 -14.92 0.24 5.99
N ILE A 69 -13.81 -0.48 6.06
CA ILE A 69 -13.51 -1.58 5.12
C ILE A 69 -14.56 -2.70 5.19
N SER A 70 -15.22 -2.89 6.33
CA SER A 70 -16.29 -3.88 6.50
C SER A 70 -17.53 -3.62 5.63
N GLU A 71 -17.71 -2.39 5.16
CA GLU A 71 -18.76 -1.98 4.22
C GLU A 71 -18.33 -2.14 2.76
N HIS A 72 -17.06 -2.51 2.54
CA HIS A 72 -16.39 -2.69 1.26
C HIS A 72 -15.69 -4.06 1.21
N ASN A 73 -16.43 -5.14 1.46
CA ASN A 73 -15.99 -6.54 1.39
C ASN A 73 -14.72 -6.86 2.20
N ASN A 74 -14.32 -6.01 3.16
CA ASN A 74 -13.03 -6.03 3.87
C ASN A 74 -11.81 -5.96 2.92
N GLU A 75 -11.94 -5.27 1.83
CA GLU A 75 -10.90 -5.10 0.83
C GLU A 75 -9.85 -4.09 1.29
N TYR A 76 -8.60 -4.39 0.96
CA TYR A 76 -7.47 -3.48 1.15
C TYR A 76 -7.03 -2.94 -0.20
N GLY A 77 -6.41 -1.78 -0.22
CA GLY A 77 -5.95 -1.16 -1.44
C GLY A 77 -6.49 0.26 -1.62
N ARG A 78 -6.70 0.65 -2.88
CA ARG A 78 -7.18 1.98 -3.22
C ARG A 78 -8.69 2.08 -3.08
N TYR A 79 -9.10 3.09 -2.35
CA TYR A 79 -10.48 3.54 -2.19
C TYR A 79 -10.68 4.84 -2.92
N VAL A 80 -11.74 4.93 -3.69
CA VAL A 80 -12.17 6.15 -4.38
C VAL A 80 -13.45 6.64 -3.73
N THR A 81 -13.44 7.86 -3.21
CA THR A 81 -14.64 8.52 -2.68
C THR A 81 -14.93 9.77 -3.49
N HIS A 82 -16.16 9.91 -3.94
CA HIS A 82 -16.64 11.18 -4.45
C HIS A 82 -17.42 11.91 -3.37
N VAL A 83 -16.98 13.11 -3.00
CA VAL A 83 -17.69 13.94 -2.03
C VAL A 83 -18.67 14.83 -2.77
N TYR A 84 -19.97 14.56 -2.59
CA TYR A 84 -21.07 15.34 -3.17
C TYR A 84 -21.69 16.26 -2.14
N VAL A 85 -21.85 17.53 -2.47
CA VAL A 85 -22.65 18.50 -1.70
C VAL A 85 -23.89 18.86 -2.52
N PHE A 86 -25.05 18.67 -1.93
CA PHE A 86 -26.34 19.02 -2.50
C PHE A 86 -26.94 20.22 -1.76
N ASP A 87 -27.49 21.18 -2.53
CA ASP A 87 -28.33 22.26 -1.97
C ASP A 87 -29.80 21.82 -1.89
N LYS A 88 -30.64 22.64 -1.26
CA LYS A 88 -32.09 22.39 -1.17
C LYS A 88 -32.83 22.56 -2.49
N CYS A 89 -32.20 23.10 -3.52
CA CYS A 89 -32.75 23.22 -4.87
C CYS A 89 -32.42 22.01 -5.76
N GLY A 90 -31.59 21.08 -5.26
CA GLY A 90 -31.18 19.88 -6.00
C GLY A 90 -29.91 20.06 -6.84
N ASN A 91 -29.26 21.22 -6.81
CA ASN A 91 -27.95 21.39 -7.43
C ASN A 91 -26.90 20.64 -6.62
N ASN A 92 -25.81 20.23 -7.27
CA ASN A 92 -24.72 19.57 -6.58
C ASN A 92 -23.36 19.91 -7.18
N VAL A 93 -22.32 19.69 -6.38
CA VAL A 93 -20.92 19.74 -6.77
C VAL A 93 -20.23 18.51 -6.19
N ALA A 94 -19.27 17.93 -6.93
CA ALA A 94 -18.52 16.76 -6.50
C ALA A 94 -17.02 16.98 -6.60
N ILE A 95 -16.28 16.48 -5.63
CA ILE A 95 -14.80 16.40 -5.63
C ILE A 95 -14.40 14.96 -5.34
N PRO A 96 -13.61 14.31 -6.21
CA PRO A 96 -13.05 13.00 -5.90
C PRO A 96 -11.88 13.12 -4.92
N ILE A 97 -11.73 12.12 -4.06
CA ILE A 97 -10.58 11.95 -3.18
C ILE A 97 -10.23 10.47 -3.08
N ASP A 98 -8.96 10.16 -3.10
CA ASP A 98 -8.46 8.81 -2.97
C ASP A 98 -7.87 8.58 -1.59
N ALA A 99 -8.10 7.38 -1.06
CA ALA A 99 -7.43 6.85 0.11
C ALA A 99 -6.80 5.50 -0.23
N ARG A 100 -5.76 5.12 0.51
CA ARG A 100 -5.21 3.77 0.40
C ARG A 100 -5.17 3.14 1.78
N ILE A 101 -5.98 2.10 1.97
CA ILE A 101 -6.00 1.36 3.23
C ILE A 101 -5.07 0.18 3.10
N VAL A 102 -4.08 0.16 3.98
CA VAL A 102 -3.13 -0.93 4.10
C VAL A 102 -3.60 -1.82 5.24
N GLY A 103 -3.93 -3.07 4.93
CA GLY A 103 -4.33 -4.06 5.91
C GLY A 103 -3.17 -4.55 6.76
N GLY A 104 -3.49 -5.27 7.80
CA GLY A 104 -2.50 -6.09 8.48
C GLY A 104 -1.97 -7.13 7.49
N LEU A 105 -0.72 -6.95 7.06
CA LEU A 105 -0.06 -7.90 6.17
C LEU A 105 0.01 -9.26 6.83
N ALA A 106 -0.55 -10.28 6.16
CA ALA A 106 -0.46 -11.66 6.61
C ALA A 106 0.69 -12.36 5.88
N PRO A 107 1.81 -12.67 6.55
CA PRO A 107 2.90 -13.42 5.94
C PRO A 107 2.41 -14.76 5.40
N GLN A 108 2.66 -15.03 4.13
CA GLN A 108 2.34 -16.32 3.52
C GLN A 108 3.46 -17.34 3.73
N LYS A 109 4.69 -16.87 3.78
CA LYS A 109 5.87 -17.70 3.98
C LYS A 109 6.97 -16.91 4.69
N ILE A 110 7.66 -17.55 5.62
CA ILE A 110 8.80 -16.96 6.34
C ILE A 110 9.96 -17.94 6.26
N LEU A 111 11.15 -17.45 5.93
CA LEU A 111 12.37 -18.21 5.85
C LEU A 111 13.51 -17.46 6.53
N LYS A 112 14.21 -18.14 7.45
CA LYS A 112 15.48 -17.62 7.97
C LYS A 112 16.59 -17.86 6.94
N ASN A 113 17.24 -16.78 6.52
CA ASN A 113 18.38 -16.83 5.61
C ASN A 113 19.54 -16.04 6.22
N GLY A 114 20.57 -16.75 6.69
CA GLY A 114 21.69 -16.13 7.39
C GLY A 114 21.24 -15.34 8.63
N ASN A 115 21.57 -14.05 8.65
CA ASN A 115 21.20 -13.11 9.72
C ASN A 115 19.97 -12.27 9.39
N ALA A 116 19.10 -12.77 8.53
CA ALA A 116 17.84 -12.11 8.15
C ALA A 116 16.68 -13.09 8.11
N LEU A 117 15.45 -12.54 8.19
CA LEU A 117 14.20 -13.22 7.84
C LEU A 117 13.72 -12.72 6.50
N LEU A 118 13.47 -13.63 5.57
CA LEU A 118 12.71 -13.36 4.35
C LEU A 118 11.23 -13.61 4.66
N THR A 119 10.39 -12.64 4.38
CA THR A 119 8.95 -12.72 4.57
C THR A 119 8.26 -12.42 3.25
N LEU A 120 7.44 -13.35 2.77
CA LEU A 120 6.70 -13.25 1.52
C LEU A 120 5.25 -12.89 1.80
N TYR A 121 4.73 -11.99 0.98
CA TYR A 121 3.35 -11.51 1.02
C TYR A 121 2.72 -11.64 -0.37
N ASN A 122 1.44 -12.01 -0.42
CA ASN A 122 0.66 -12.17 -1.65
C ASN A 122 -0.32 -11.00 -1.91
N GLU A 123 -0.17 -9.92 -1.17
CA GLU A 123 -1.00 -8.73 -1.31
C GLU A 123 -0.53 -7.83 -2.46
N ASP A 124 -1.49 -7.25 -3.17
CA ASP A 124 -1.27 -6.36 -4.31
C ASP A 124 -1.10 -4.91 -3.86
N TYR A 125 0.15 -4.44 -3.82
CA TYR A 125 0.48 -3.05 -3.53
C TYR A 125 1.44 -2.49 -4.57
N SER A 126 1.48 -1.16 -4.72
CA SER A 126 2.51 -0.55 -5.56
C SER A 126 3.90 -0.75 -4.92
N TRP A 127 4.93 -0.82 -5.76
CA TRP A 127 6.31 -0.95 -5.27
C TRP A 127 6.68 0.16 -4.25
N ASN A 128 6.22 1.39 -4.49
CA ASN A 128 6.47 2.49 -3.56
C ASN A 128 5.80 2.28 -2.20
N ASP A 129 4.57 1.75 -2.19
CA ASP A 129 3.86 1.47 -0.93
C ASP A 129 4.53 0.34 -0.15
N ILE A 130 4.89 -0.77 -0.82
CA ILE A 130 5.57 -1.90 -0.14
C ILE A 130 6.96 -1.51 0.34
N ASN A 131 7.67 -0.64 -0.39
CA ASN A 131 8.97 -0.12 0.05
C ASN A 131 8.82 0.77 1.30
N ALA A 132 7.82 1.64 1.34
CA ALA A 132 7.50 2.45 2.52
C ALA A 132 7.08 1.57 3.71
N LEU A 133 6.27 0.53 3.47
CA LEU A 133 5.88 -0.46 4.50
C LEU A 133 7.09 -1.18 5.08
N ALA A 134 7.96 -1.72 4.24
CA ALA A 134 9.17 -2.41 4.67
C ALA A 134 10.05 -1.50 5.54
N SER A 135 10.27 -0.25 5.10
CA SER A 135 11.02 0.75 5.87
C SER A 135 10.39 1.03 7.23
N GLY A 136 9.06 1.14 7.31
CA GLY A 136 8.34 1.32 8.57
C GLY A 136 8.47 0.15 9.53
N MET A 137 8.67 -1.05 9.01
CA MET A 137 8.98 -2.27 9.78
C MET A 137 10.48 -2.41 10.11
N ARG A 138 11.31 -1.39 9.84
CA ARG A 138 12.77 -1.44 9.94
C ARG A 138 13.40 -2.57 9.12
N SER A 139 12.80 -2.82 8.00
CA SER A 139 13.14 -3.85 7.04
C SER A 139 13.35 -3.20 5.67
N SER A 140 13.74 -3.97 4.69
CA SER A 140 13.79 -3.55 3.29
C SER A 140 13.07 -4.58 2.42
N LEU A 141 12.78 -4.24 1.18
CA LEU A 141 12.52 -5.27 0.19
C LEU A 141 13.79 -6.09 -0.03
N ALA A 142 13.64 -7.38 -0.29
CA ALA A 142 14.78 -8.30 -0.42
C ALA A 142 15.73 -7.86 -1.54
N GLU A 143 17.03 -7.97 -1.29
CA GLU A 143 18.08 -7.72 -2.27
C GLU A 143 18.75 -9.03 -2.67
N ILE A 144 19.09 -9.19 -3.95
CA ILE A 144 19.75 -10.38 -4.50
C ILE A 144 21.13 -9.98 -5.04
N GLN A 145 22.15 -10.18 -4.24
CA GLN A 145 23.50 -9.72 -4.57
C GLN A 145 24.38 -10.79 -5.21
N ASP A 146 23.96 -12.05 -5.17
CA ASP A 146 24.70 -13.20 -5.68
C ASP A 146 23.78 -14.37 -6.10
N GLU A 147 24.38 -15.40 -6.71
CA GLU A 147 23.70 -16.60 -7.17
C GLU A 147 23.12 -17.44 -6.03
N GLU A 148 23.74 -17.45 -4.86
CA GLU A 148 23.27 -18.22 -3.70
C GLU A 148 21.95 -17.62 -3.19
N LYS A 149 21.89 -16.30 -3.02
CA LYS A 149 20.67 -15.59 -2.65
C LYS A 149 19.60 -15.71 -3.71
N ASP A 150 19.95 -15.63 -4.99
CA ASP A 150 19.02 -15.79 -6.11
C ASP A 150 18.33 -17.17 -6.08
N LYS A 151 19.10 -18.22 -5.84
CA LYS A 151 18.55 -19.58 -5.68
C LYS A 151 17.60 -19.67 -4.49
N VAL A 152 17.96 -19.06 -3.35
CA VAL A 152 17.06 -19.02 -2.17
C VAL A 152 15.75 -18.34 -2.50
N ILE A 153 15.77 -17.17 -3.16
CA ILE A 153 14.57 -16.44 -3.55
C ILE A 153 13.75 -17.23 -4.57
N LYS A 154 14.38 -17.83 -5.57
CA LYS A 154 13.70 -18.70 -6.53
C LYS A 154 12.94 -19.84 -5.85
N ASP A 155 13.58 -20.57 -4.94
CA ASP A 155 12.96 -21.67 -4.21
C ASP A 155 11.87 -21.15 -3.24
N PHE A 156 12.02 -19.91 -2.77
CA PHE A 156 11.08 -19.27 -1.86
C PHE A 156 9.77 -18.89 -2.53
N VAL A 157 9.78 -18.51 -3.81
CA VAL A 157 8.59 -18.13 -4.57
C VAL A 157 7.97 -19.29 -5.34
N ALA A 158 8.64 -20.42 -5.51
CA ALA A 158 8.29 -21.49 -6.45
C ALA A 158 6.90 -22.12 -6.22
N ASP A 159 6.44 -22.18 -4.98
CA ASP A 159 5.14 -22.75 -4.56
C ASP A 159 4.06 -21.68 -4.31
N GLN A 160 4.32 -20.44 -4.71
CA GLN A 160 3.45 -19.32 -4.40
C GLN A 160 2.44 -19.04 -5.53
N ILE A 161 1.45 -18.19 -5.27
CA ILE A 161 0.29 -18.01 -6.14
C ILE A 161 0.37 -16.82 -7.09
N ARG A 162 1.20 -15.79 -6.76
CA ARG A 162 1.34 -14.60 -7.59
C ARG A 162 2.35 -14.82 -8.70
N LYS A 163 2.14 -14.17 -9.82
CA LYS A 163 3.01 -14.31 -11.00
C LYS A 163 4.37 -13.65 -10.80
N TYR A 164 4.40 -12.51 -10.11
CA TYR A 164 5.60 -11.72 -9.84
C TYR A 164 5.70 -11.39 -8.37
N TYR A 165 6.95 -11.31 -7.87
CA TYR A 165 7.25 -10.87 -6.51
C TYR A 165 8.25 -9.73 -6.55
N TYR A 166 7.81 -8.54 -6.17
CA TYR A 166 8.66 -7.36 -6.09
C TYR A 166 9.78 -7.54 -5.07
N ILE A 167 10.96 -7.04 -5.43
CA ILE A 167 12.16 -6.99 -4.59
C ILE A 167 12.78 -5.58 -4.61
N GLY A 168 13.86 -5.39 -3.87
CA GLY A 168 14.36 -4.08 -3.49
C GLY A 168 15.23 -3.34 -4.50
N ALA A 169 15.03 -3.54 -5.81
CA ALA A 169 15.76 -2.77 -6.82
C ALA A 169 14.84 -1.92 -7.69
N SER A 170 15.34 -0.76 -8.05
CA SER A 170 14.66 0.18 -8.97
C SER A 170 15.64 0.90 -9.87
N MET A 171 15.12 1.49 -10.93
CA MET A 171 15.82 2.36 -11.86
C MET A 171 15.12 3.73 -11.85
N GLU A 172 15.89 4.83 -11.78
CA GLU A 172 15.32 6.19 -11.68
C GLU A 172 14.61 6.63 -12.98
N GLU A 173 15.21 6.27 -14.12
CA GLU A 173 14.69 6.53 -15.46
C GLU A 173 15.29 5.54 -16.45
N LYS A 174 14.66 5.40 -17.61
CA LYS A 174 15.11 4.47 -18.68
C LYS A 174 16.57 4.68 -19.04
N GLY A 175 17.33 3.59 -19.00
CA GLY A 175 18.76 3.58 -19.36
C GLY A 175 19.70 3.98 -18.23
N LYS A 176 19.21 4.27 -17.03
CA LYS A 176 20.05 4.43 -15.84
C LYS A 176 20.40 3.08 -15.23
N ALA A 177 21.39 3.08 -14.34
CA ALA A 177 21.78 1.88 -13.61
C ALA A 177 20.68 1.45 -12.62
N TRP A 178 20.46 0.15 -12.52
CA TRP A 178 19.63 -0.44 -11.48
C TRP A 178 20.34 -0.32 -10.12
N LYS A 179 19.58 0.10 -9.10
CA LYS A 179 20.09 0.24 -7.73
C LYS A 179 19.21 -0.52 -6.75
N TRP A 180 19.85 -1.12 -5.78
CA TRP A 180 19.19 -1.67 -4.60
C TRP A 180 18.73 -0.55 -3.66
N ASN A 181 17.79 -0.86 -2.77
CA ASN A 181 17.35 0.06 -1.71
C ASN A 181 18.47 0.49 -0.77
N SER A 182 19.50 -0.35 -0.61
CA SER A 182 20.73 -0.01 0.11
C SER A 182 21.55 1.11 -0.57
N GLY A 183 21.22 1.48 -1.81
CA GLY A 183 21.93 2.44 -2.64
C GLY A 183 23.08 1.85 -3.47
N SER A 184 23.41 0.55 -3.29
CA SER A 184 24.41 -0.14 -4.11
C SER A 184 23.88 -0.42 -5.52
N GLU A 185 24.76 -0.43 -6.52
CA GLU A 185 24.41 -0.83 -7.88
C GLU A 185 24.13 -2.34 -7.95
N VAL A 186 23.19 -2.72 -8.82
CA VAL A 186 22.90 -4.12 -9.14
C VAL A 186 24.03 -4.68 -9.99
N SER A 187 24.92 -5.47 -9.40
CA SER A 187 26.08 -6.09 -10.08
C SER A 187 25.81 -7.52 -10.51
N TYR A 188 25.14 -8.33 -9.68
CA TYR A 188 24.64 -9.64 -10.06
C TYR A 188 23.30 -9.49 -10.76
N THR A 189 23.05 -10.27 -11.81
CA THR A 189 21.78 -10.24 -12.55
C THR A 189 21.32 -11.62 -12.97
N ASN A 190 20.00 -11.84 -12.96
CA ASN A 190 19.37 -13.09 -13.43
C ASN A 190 18.12 -12.81 -14.29
N TRP A 191 18.25 -11.84 -15.22
CA TRP A 191 17.15 -11.42 -16.08
C TRP A 191 16.51 -12.56 -16.87
N GLY A 192 15.21 -12.48 -17.08
CA GLY A 192 14.48 -13.29 -18.03
C GLY A 192 14.92 -13.02 -19.48
N MET A 193 14.45 -13.85 -20.41
CA MET A 193 14.75 -13.64 -21.82
C MET A 193 14.18 -12.31 -22.30
N ASN A 194 15.01 -11.48 -22.93
CA ASN A 194 14.71 -10.13 -23.42
C ASN A 194 14.39 -9.10 -22.30
N GLN A 195 14.78 -9.40 -21.06
CA GLN A 195 14.62 -8.46 -19.95
C GLN A 195 15.98 -7.85 -19.53
N PRO A 196 15.98 -6.64 -18.99
CA PRO A 196 14.87 -5.69 -18.85
C PRO A 196 14.51 -5.04 -20.20
N ASP A 197 13.24 -4.85 -20.50
CA ASP A 197 12.78 -4.27 -21.77
C ASP A 197 12.09 -2.92 -21.65
N CYS A 198 11.80 -2.49 -20.41
CA CYS A 198 11.16 -1.22 -20.09
C CYS A 198 9.86 -1.01 -20.90
N ALA A 199 9.02 -2.03 -20.97
CA ALA A 199 7.80 -2.01 -21.76
C ALA A 199 6.91 -0.81 -21.37
N GLY A 200 6.39 -0.09 -22.36
CA GLY A 200 5.58 1.09 -22.15
C GLY A 200 6.30 2.28 -21.49
N ASP A 201 7.63 2.25 -21.41
CA ASP A 201 8.49 3.27 -20.78
C ASP A 201 8.13 3.57 -19.30
N ASN A 202 7.59 2.58 -18.57
CA ASN A 202 7.15 2.72 -17.17
C ASN A 202 7.57 1.57 -16.24
N GLU A 203 8.40 0.64 -16.70
CA GLU A 203 8.88 -0.50 -15.93
C GLU A 203 10.24 -0.19 -15.30
N PHE A 204 10.22 0.31 -14.07
CA PHE A 204 11.38 0.79 -13.33
C PHE A 204 11.64 0.03 -12.02
N TYR A 205 10.90 -1.04 -11.78
CA TYR A 205 10.95 -1.80 -10.52
C TYR A 205 11.19 -3.28 -10.79
N LEU A 206 12.06 -3.89 -9.99
CA LEU A 206 12.47 -5.26 -10.19
C LEU A 206 11.56 -6.24 -9.46
N ALA A 207 11.16 -7.29 -10.17
CA ALA A 207 10.43 -8.42 -9.61
C ALA A 207 11.03 -9.76 -10.05
N VAL A 208 10.81 -10.78 -9.23
CA VAL A 208 11.16 -12.17 -9.54
C VAL A 208 9.91 -12.89 -10.04
N THR A 209 10.03 -13.60 -11.16
CA THR A 209 8.95 -14.41 -11.72
C THR A 209 8.79 -15.70 -10.92
N GLN A 210 7.58 -15.98 -10.43
CA GLN A 210 7.29 -17.19 -9.65
C GLN A 210 7.71 -18.48 -10.36
N LEU A 211 7.34 -18.62 -11.63
CA LEU A 211 7.52 -19.86 -12.38
C LEU A 211 8.98 -20.21 -12.67
N SER A 212 9.82 -19.23 -12.96
CA SER A 212 11.20 -19.46 -13.41
C SER A 212 12.28 -18.98 -12.44
N GLY A 213 11.92 -18.12 -11.48
CA GLY A 213 12.89 -17.41 -10.63
C GLY A 213 13.71 -16.37 -11.39
N LYS A 214 13.39 -16.11 -12.67
CA LYS A 214 14.07 -15.07 -13.46
C LYS A 214 13.52 -13.69 -13.13
N TRP A 215 14.35 -12.68 -13.35
CA TRP A 215 14.01 -11.29 -13.09
C TRP A 215 13.28 -10.64 -14.24
N ASN A 216 12.37 -9.74 -13.90
CA ASN A 216 11.62 -8.90 -14.83
C ASN A 216 11.57 -7.47 -14.29
N ASP A 217 11.66 -6.49 -15.19
CA ASP A 217 11.29 -5.13 -14.85
C ASP A 217 9.78 -4.96 -14.97
N MET A 218 9.21 -4.22 -14.04
CA MET A 218 7.77 -4.10 -13.84
C MET A 218 7.37 -2.65 -13.61
N PRO A 219 6.12 -2.26 -13.94
CA PRO A 219 5.58 -0.98 -13.50
C PRO A 219 5.46 -0.93 -11.97
N SER A 220 5.25 0.25 -11.41
CA SER A 220 5.09 0.42 -9.95
C SER A 220 3.95 -0.41 -9.36
N TYR A 221 2.94 -0.71 -10.14
CA TYR A 221 1.78 -1.50 -9.75
C TYR A 221 1.44 -2.56 -10.80
N PHE A 222 1.23 -3.78 -10.34
CA PHE A 222 0.78 -4.90 -11.16
C PHE A 222 -0.18 -5.78 -10.33
N ASN A 223 -1.39 -6.01 -10.82
CA ASN A 223 -2.49 -6.68 -10.10
C ASN A 223 -2.34 -8.18 -9.83
N ASP A 224 -1.21 -8.78 -10.19
CA ASP A 224 -0.85 -10.17 -9.88
C ASP A 224 0.56 -10.20 -9.26
N GLY A 225 0.85 -9.18 -8.46
CA GLY A 225 2.10 -8.99 -7.75
C GLY A 225 2.00 -9.38 -6.28
N GLY A 226 3.06 -9.95 -5.76
CA GLY A 226 3.35 -10.04 -4.33
C GLY A 226 4.67 -9.33 -4.04
N PHE A 227 5.23 -9.52 -2.86
CA PHE A 227 6.52 -8.91 -2.52
C PHE A 227 7.26 -9.68 -1.44
N ILE A 228 8.56 -9.46 -1.36
CA ILE A 228 9.44 -10.11 -0.37
C ILE A 228 10.14 -9.05 0.45
N VAL A 229 9.94 -9.11 1.76
CA VAL A 229 10.60 -8.26 2.75
C VAL A 229 11.75 -9.02 3.39
N GLU A 230 12.87 -8.35 3.59
CA GLU A 230 14.04 -8.84 4.32
C GLU A 230 14.24 -8.05 5.61
N THR A 231 14.15 -8.74 6.75
CA THR A 231 14.24 -8.16 8.09
C THR A 231 15.54 -8.63 8.76
N PRO A 232 16.48 -7.74 9.09
CA PRO A 232 17.68 -8.09 9.83
C PRO A 232 17.36 -8.67 11.22
N LEU A 233 18.04 -9.74 11.65
CA LEU A 233 17.85 -10.36 12.96
C LEU A 233 18.66 -9.69 14.08
N ASP A 234 19.63 -8.86 13.72
CA ASP A 234 20.51 -8.11 14.63
C ASP A 234 20.07 -6.67 14.89
N MET A 235 18.79 -6.38 14.62
CA MET A 235 18.22 -5.05 14.87
C MET A 235 18.46 -4.62 16.32
N LYS A 236 18.96 -3.41 16.49
CA LYS A 236 19.09 -2.80 17.82
C LYS A 236 17.68 -2.51 18.37
N ALA A 237 17.39 -3.05 19.56
CA ALA A 237 16.13 -2.76 20.24
C ALA A 237 16.03 -1.27 20.63
N ASP A 238 14.82 -0.72 20.61
CA ASP A 238 14.56 0.65 21.06
C ASP A 238 14.58 0.77 22.59
N ALA A 239 14.20 -0.32 23.26
CA ALA A 239 14.29 -0.45 24.70
C ALA A 239 14.50 -1.91 25.09
N GLU A 240 15.27 -2.13 26.14
CA GLU A 240 15.46 -3.42 26.78
C GLU A 240 15.12 -3.27 28.27
N PHE A 241 14.41 -4.23 28.82
CA PHE A 241 14.18 -4.29 30.28
C PHE A 241 14.18 -5.74 30.75
N GLU A 242 14.53 -5.95 31.98
CA GLU A 242 14.52 -7.24 32.61
C GLU A 242 13.15 -7.53 33.23
N CYS A 243 12.57 -8.68 32.92
CA CYS A 243 11.35 -9.17 33.53
C CYS A 243 11.53 -10.67 33.84
N ASP A 244 11.38 -11.03 35.10
CA ASP A 244 11.55 -12.41 35.61
C ASP A 244 12.88 -13.07 35.20
N GLY A 245 13.98 -12.31 35.23
CA GLY A 245 15.31 -12.79 34.87
C GLY A 245 15.52 -12.98 33.37
N LYS A 246 14.62 -12.45 32.52
CA LYS A 246 14.73 -12.46 31.06
C LYS A 246 14.82 -11.05 30.53
N ILE A 247 15.71 -10.83 29.55
CA ILE A 247 15.77 -9.57 28.82
C ILE A 247 14.65 -9.56 27.77
N VAL A 248 13.71 -8.63 27.93
CA VAL A 248 12.66 -8.37 26.96
C VAL A 248 13.05 -7.19 26.10
N LYS A 249 13.09 -7.40 24.79
CA LYS A 249 13.47 -6.38 23.80
C LYS A 249 12.24 -5.81 23.15
N PHE A 250 12.12 -4.48 23.16
CA PHE A 250 11.07 -3.75 22.46
C PHE A 250 11.60 -3.13 21.19
N TYR A 251 10.89 -3.36 20.11
CA TYR A 251 11.11 -2.75 18.82
C TYR A 251 9.89 -1.87 18.52
N LYS A 252 10.08 -0.56 18.53
CA LYS A 252 9.00 0.37 18.19
C LYS A 252 8.70 0.26 16.70
N ALA A 253 7.61 -0.37 16.33
CA ALA A 253 7.10 -0.30 14.97
C ALA A 253 6.68 1.14 14.71
N SER A 254 7.43 1.86 13.90
CA SER A 254 6.96 3.09 13.31
C SER A 254 6.04 2.70 12.17
N LEU A 255 4.72 2.77 12.36
CA LEU A 255 3.79 2.71 11.25
C LEU A 255 4.16 3.84 10.26
N PRO A 256 4.38 3.54 8.98
CA PRO A 256 4.94 4.49 8.02
C PRO A 256 3.99 5.62 7.60
N TYR A 257 2.82 5.74 8.20
CA TYR A 257 1.86 6.78 7.91
C TYR A 257 1.68 7.75 9.10
N LYS A 258 2.62 8.66 9.25
CA LYS A 258 2.23 10.04 9.55
C LYS A 258 1.85 10.65 8.21
N VAL A 259 0.56 10.83 7.96
CA VAL A 259 0.09 11.75 6.93
C VAL A 259 0.84 13.06 7.17
N ALA A 260 1.72 13.42 6.24
CA ALA A 260 2.36 14.72 6.27
C ALA A 260 1.23 15.74 6.16
N GLN A 261 0.99 16.46 7.24
CA GLN A 261 0.21 17.69 7.19
C GLN A 261 0.97 18.63 6.25
N ARG A 262 0.42 18.85 5.08
CA ARG A 262 0.74 19.99 4.24
C ARG A 262 -0.44 20.95 4.24
#